data_c6a6db11df968c7fcb0f5da28b5ff85a
#
_entry.id   c6a6db11df968c7fcb0f5da28b5ff85a
#
_cell.length_a   1.000
_cell.length_b   1.000
_cell.length_c   1.000
_cell.angle_alpha   90.00
_cell.angle_beta   90.00
_cell.angle_gamma   90.00
#
_symmetry.space_group_name_H-M   'P 1'
#
loop_
_entity.id
_entity.type
_entity.pdbx_description
1 polymer ?
#
loop_
_entity_poly.entity_id
_entity_poly.type
_entity_poly.pdbx_seq_one_letter_code
_entity_poly.pdbx_strand_id
1 'polypeptide(L)'
;MPFATCTAPAMTVVRPDEETLSRQCLPYFVGVSGVSTPATGISMNLVIIPPHGAAEPHFHKGFETAVYMMKGRVDVRYGHDLEELLVLEQGDFLFIPADMPHQPVNHDDEPALAVVARNDAHEQESVELFHRH
;
A
#
# COMPACT_ATOMS: atom_id res chain seq x y z
N MET A 1 -37.45 21.14 -11.17
CA MET A 1 -36.39 21.33 -12.16
C MET A 1 -35.22 20.41 -11.83
N PRO A 2 -34.80 19.63 -12.76
CA PRO A 2 -33.61 18.87 -12.52
C PRO A 2 -32.43 19.82 -12.39
N PHE A 3 -31.58 19.57 -11.41
CA PHE A 3 -30.34 20.27 -11.32
C PHE A 3 -29.51 19.97 -12.55
N ALA A 4 -28.84 20.97 -13.07
CA ALA A 4 -27.81 20.70 -14.05
C ALA A 4 -26.91 19.61 -13.50
N THR A 5 -26.54 18.68 -14.34
CA THR A 5 -25.70 17.58 -13.97
C THR A 5 -24.48 18.13 -13.24
N CYS A 6 -24.39 17.83 -11.97
CA CYS A 6 -23.24 18.22 -11.21
C CYS A 6 -22.06 17.39 -11.72
N THR A 7 -21.07 18.04 -12.30
CA THR A 7 -19.86 17.39 -12.77
C THR A 7 -18.80 17.29 -11.68
N ALA A 8 -19.02 17.97 -10.54
CA ALA A 8 -18.09 17.89 -9.43
C ALA A 8 -18.14 16.49 -8.79
N PRO A 9 -17.00 15.87 -8.51
CA PRO A 9 -16.96 14.61 -7.79
C PRO A 9 -17.59 14.76 -6.39
N ALA A 10 -18.34 13.76 -6.00
CA ALA A 10 -18.93 13.73 -4.67
C ALA A 10 -17.90 13.23 -3.64
N MET A 11 -18.06 13.68 -2.40
CA MET A 11 -17.37 13.04 -1.28
C MET A 11 -17.89 11.62 -1.15
N THR A 12 -16.98 10.64 -1.02
CA THR A 12 -17.31 9.22 -1.03
C THR A 12 -16.74 8.54 0.20
N VAL A 13 -17.60 7.80 0.92
CA VAL A 13 -17.17 6.94 2.01
C VAL A 13 -17.08 5.52 1.46
N VAL A 14 -15.93 4.88 1.67
CA VAL A 14 -15.71 3.48 1.30
C VAL A 14 -15.69 2.65 2.58
N ARG A 15 -16.51 1.59 2.61
CA ARG A 15 -16.51 0.59 3.70
C ARG A 15 -16.14 -0.74 3.10
N PRO A 16 -14.84 -1.05 3.05
CA PRO A 16 -14.39 -2.28 2.38
C PRO A 16 -14.86 -3.50 3.16
N ASP A 17 -15.43 -4.45 2.46
CA ASP A 17 -15.93 -5.71 3.03
C ASP A 17 -15.26 -6.93 2.41
N GLU A 18 -14.40 -6.74 1.40
CA GLU A 18 -13.72 -7.81 0.70
C GLU A 18 -12.20 -7.62 0.77
N GLU A 19 -11.52 -8.70 1.11
CA GLU A 19 -10.08 -8.79 1.07
C GLU A 19 -9.63 -9.18 -0.33
N THR A 20 -8.58 -8.53 -0.81
CA THR A 20 -7.99 -8.78 -2.12
C THR A 20 -6.52 -9.16 -1.93
N LEU A 21 -5.99 -10.00 -2.79
CA LEU A 21 -4.57 -10.32 -2.80
C LEU A 21 -3.84 -9.37 -3.75
N SER A 22 -2.82 -8.67 -3.24
CA SER A 22 -2.01 -7.77 -4.05
C SER A 22 -1.04 -8.51 -4.96
N ARG A 23 -0.43 -7.81 -5.94
CA ARG A 23 0.60 -8.39 -6.82
C ARG A 23 1.83 -8.87 -6.06
N GLN A 24 2.16 -8.22 -4.94
CA GLN A 24 3.25 -8.61 -4.06
C GLN A 24 2.83 -9.68 -3.04
N CYS A 25 1.66 -10.27 -3.20
CA CYS A 25 1.12 -11.39 -2.40
C CYS A 25 0.78 -11.05 -0.96
N LEU A 26 0.35 -9.81 -0.70
CA LEU A 26 -0.20 -9.42 0.60
C LEU A 26 -1.71 -9.24 0.51
N PRO A 27 -2.47 -9.71 1.51
CA PRO A 27 -3.89 -9.37 1.63
C PRO A 27 -4.06 -7.87 1.85
N TYR A 28 -5.05 -7.28 1.21
CA TYR A 28 -5.36 -5.87 1.43
C TYR A 28 -6.83 -5.57 1.21
N PHE A 29 -7.27 -4.45 1.80
CA PHE A 29 -8.60 -3.90 1.57
C PHE A 29 -8.46 -2.59 0.80
N VAL A 30 -9.13 -2.49 -0.32
CA VAL A 30 -9.14 -1.26 -1.12
C VAL A 30 -9.97 -0.23 -0.38
N GLY A 31 -9.34 0.87 -0.02
CA GLY A 31 -10.01 2.04 0.53
C GLY A 31 -10.33 3.04 -0.59
N VAL A 32 -9.59 4.13 -0.62
CA VAL A 32 -9.75 5.15 -1.65
C VAL A 32 -8.87 4.81 -2.84
N SER A 33 -9.47 4.71 -4.02
CA SER A 33 -8.77 4.54 -5.29
C SER A 33 -9.63 5.08 -6.43
N GLY A 34 -9.12 5.06 -7.63
CA GLY A 34 -9.88 5.46 -8.81
C GLY A 34 -10.99 4.48 -9.18
N VAL A 35 -10.98 3.26 -8.61
CA VAL A 35 -12.02 2.25 -8.80
C VAL A 35 -13.15 2.44 -7.79
N SER A 36 -12.82 2.70 -6.54
CA SER A 36 -13.80 2.84 -5.46
C SER A 36 -14.39 4.24 -5.32
N THR A 37 -13.72 5.23 -5.87
CA THR A 37 -14.09 6.66 -5.76
C THR A 37 -13.77 7.39 -7.06
N PRO A 38 -14.18 8.68 -7.20
CA PRO A 38 -13.72 9.51 -8.31
C PRO A 38 -12.27 10.02 -8.20
N ALA A 39 -11.44 9.41 -7.37
CA ALA A 39 -10.06 9.84 -7.21
C ALA A 39 -9.27 9.72 -8.51
N THR A 40 -8.46 10.72 -8.80
CA THR A 40 -7.61 10.76 -10.01
C THR A 40 -6.12 10.76 -9.71
N GLY A 41 -5.73 11.04 -8.47
CA GLY A 41 -4.32 11.22 -8.15
C GLY A 41 -3.85 10.56 -6.86
N ILE A 42 -4.72 9.87 -6.14
CA ILE A 42 -4.35 9.26 -4.85
C ILE A 42 -5.04 7.91 -4.66
N SER A 43 -4.39 7.06 -3.85
CA SER A 43 -5.02 5.87 -3.29
C SER A 43 -4.62 5.72 -1.82
N MET A 44 -5.46 5.05 -1.06
CA MET A 44 -5.20 4.71 0.35
C MET A 44 -5.86 3.36 0.64
N ASN A 45 -5.07 2.42 1.10
CA ASN A 45 -5.50 1.04 1.32
C ASN A 45 -5.04 0.53 2.68
N LEU A 46 -5.72 -0.48 3.19
CA LEU A 46 -5.31 -1.21 4.38
C LEU A 46 -4.63 -2.51 3.95
N VAL A 47 -3.39 -2.71 4.39
CA VAL A 47 -2.58 -3.87 4.03
C VAL A 47 -2.33 -4.72 5.27
N ILE A 48 -2.42 -6.03 5.11
CA ILE A 48 -2.14 -7.00 6.16
C ILE A 48 -0.85 -7.72 5.81
N ILE A 49 0.09 -7.74 6.75
CA ILE A 49 1.29 -8.60 6.63
C ILE A 49 1.09 -9.75 7.61
N PRO A 50 0.78 -10.96 7.12
CA PRO A 50 0.45 -12.09 7.99
C PRO A 50 1.60 -12.46 8.91
N PRO A 51 1.32 -13.18 10.02
CA PRO A 51 2.38 -13.70 10.88
C PRO A 51 3.39 -14.51 10.08
N HIS A 52 4.68 -14.29 10.31
CA HIS A 52 5.77 -14.95 9.60
C HIS A 52 5.71 -14.83 8.08
N GLY A 53 4.95 -13.83 7.59
CA GLY A 53 4.76 -13.58 6.18
C GLY A 53 5.63 -12.46 5.65
N ALA A 54 5.76 -12.42 4.34
CA ALA A 54 6.50 -11.39 3.64
C ALA A 54 5.81 -11.07 2.32
N ALA A 55 5.93 -9.81 1.88
CA ALA A 55 5.59 -9.47 0.50
C ALA A 55 6.65 -10.00 -0.44
N GLU A 56 6.28 -10.22 -1.69
CA GLU A 56 7.27 -10.35 -2.75
C GLU A 56 8.03 -9.02 -2.87
N PRO A 57 9.37 -9.07 -3.09
CA PRO A 57 10.12 -7.84 -3.36
C PRO A 57 9.51 -7.10 -4.56
N HIS A 58 9.29 -5.80 -4.41
CA HIS A 58 8.63 -5.01 -5.45
C HIS A 58 9.00 -3.53 -5.35
N PHE A 59 8.62 -2.77 -6.37
CA PHE A 59 8.72 -1.31 -6.35
C PHE A 59 7.49 -0.70 -7.03
N HIS A 60 7.28 0.59 -6.79
CA HIS A 60 6.18 1.35 -7.39
C HIS A 60 6.76 2.32 -8.40
N LYS A 61 6.56 2.03 -9.67
CA LYS A 61 7.19 2.78 -10.76
C LYS A 61 6.58 4.17 -10.88
N GLY A 62 7.42 5.18 -10.65
CA GLY A 62 7.06 6.57 -10.83
C GLY A 62 6.24 7.20 -9.73
N PHE A 63 5.88 6.47 -8.66
CA PHE A 63 5.01 6.97 -7.60
C PHE A 63 5.61 6.80 -6.21
N GLU A 64 5.29 7.74 -5.34
CA GLU A 64 5.73 7.75 -3.95
C GLU A 64 4.69 7.10 -3.06
N THR A 65 5.14 6.52 -1.96
CA THR A 65 4.28 5.83 -0.99
C THR A 65 4.54 6.34 0.41
N ALA A 66 3.47 6.52 1.16
CA ALA A 66 3.51 6.78 2.59
C ALA A 66 2.80 5.62 3.31
N VAL A 67 3.39 5.16 4.40
CA VAL A 67 2.86 4.05 5.21
C VAL A 67 2.71 4.51 6.64
N TYR A 68 1.60 4.15 7.27
CA TYR A 68 1.41 4.29 8.71
C TYR A 68 1.17 2.91 9.33
N MET A 69 2.00 2.51 10.29
CA MET A 69 1.82 1.24 10.99
C MET A 69 0.77 1.37 12.08
N MET A 70 -0.38 0.77 11.85
CA MET A 70 -1.48 0.77 12.80
C MET A 70 -1.26 -0.23 13.91
N LYS A 71 -0.68 -1.40 13.60
CA LYS A 71 -0.50 -2.49 14.54
C LYS A 71 0.64 -3.37 14.11
N GLY A 72 1.42 -3.85 15.09
CA GLY A 72 2.49 -4.79 14.85
C GLY A 72 3.81 -4.14 14.47
N ARG A 73 4.72 -4.96 14.00
CA ARG A 73 6.08 -4.58 13.64
C ARG A 73 6.52 -5.36 12.42
N VAL A 74 7.20 -4.70 11.50
CA VAL A 74 7.79 -5.37 10.34
C VAL A 74 9.21 -4.89 10.12
N ASP A 75 10.04 -5.78 9.59
CA ASP A 75 11.31 -5.42 9.00
C ASP A 75 11.08 -5.04 7.54
N VAL A 76 11.66 -3.95 7.08
CA VAL A 76 11.59 -3.54 5.68
C VAL A 76 12.99 -3.57 5.11
N ARG A 77 13.21 -4.51 4.19
CA ARG A 77 14.43 -4.53 3.39
C ARG A 77 14.23 -3.67 2.18
N TYR A 78 15.24 -2.89 1.81
CA TYR A 78 15.13 -2.01 0.65
C TYR A 78 16.48 -1.76 -0.01
N GLY A 79 16.44 -1.15 -1.18
CA GLY A 79 17.62 -0.92 -2.00
C GLY A 79 17.66 -1.86 -3.19
N HIS A 80 18.56 -1.61 -4.12
CA HIS A 80 18.63 -2.40 -5.36
C HIS A 80 19.09 -3.85 -5.13
N ASP A 81 19.78 -4.12 -4.04
CA ASP A 81 20.14 -5.47 -3.61
C ASP A 81 19.39 -5.90 -2.34
N LEU A 82 18.41 -5.10 -1.91
CA LEU A 82 17.67 -5.31 -0.65
C LEU A 82 18.62 -5.40 0.55
N GLU A 83 19.72 -4.66 0.49
CA GLU A 83 20.82 -4.72 1.48
C GLU A 83 20.56 -3.85 2.69
N GLU A 84 19.70 -2.84 2.55
CA GLU A 84 19.34 -1.98 3.67
C GLU A 84 18.21 -2.57 4.47
N LEU A 85 18.17 -2.28 5.77
CA LEU A 85 17.14 -2.78 6.67
C LEU A 85 16.69 -1.65 7.59
N LEU A 86 15.38 -1.50 7.71
CA LEU A 86 14.79 -0.68 8.78
C LEU A 86 13.69 -1.47 9.47
N VAL A 87 13.38 -1.07 10.70
CA VAL A 87 12.28 -1.65 11.48
C VAL A 87 11.18 -0.62 11.57
N LEU A 88 9.97 -1.04 11.22
CA LEU A 88 8.76 -0.20 11.28
C LEU A 88 7.85 -0.75 12.36
N GLU A 89 7.59 0.07 13.39
CA GLU A 89 6.79 -0.32 14.56
C GLU A 89 5.47 0.43 14.60
N GLN A 90 4.55 -0.05 15.42
CA GLN A 90 3.26 0.59 15.61
C GLN A 90 3.43 2.08 15.93
N GLY A 91 2.72 2.92 15.19
CA GLY A 91 2.77 4.37 15.33
C GLY A 91 3.78 5.06 14.42
N ASP A 92 4.62 4.30 13.72
CA ASP A 92 5.64 4.86 12.82
C ASP A 92 5.04 5.24 11.46
N PHE A 93 5.61 6.27 10.87
CA PHE A 93 5.38 6.64 9.48
C PHE A 93 6.61 6.31 8.65
N LEU A 94 6.39 5.77 7.45
CA LEU A 94 7.44 5.44 6.51
C LEU A 94 7.20 6.14 5.18
N PHE A 95 8.26 6.72 4.63
CA PHE A 95 8.26 7.22 3.25
C PHE A 95 9.03 6.25 2.36
N ILE A 96 8.43 5.87 1.23
CA ILE A 96 9.07 5.03 0.22
C ILE A 96 9.19 5.85 -1.07
N PRO A 97 10.43 6.16 -1.52
CA PRO A 97 10.62 6.86 -2.78
C PRO A 97 10.07 6.07 -3.96
N ALA A 98 9.76 6.78 -5.05
CA ALA A 98 9.44 6.13 -6.32
C ALA A 98 10.59 5.19 -6.75
N ASP A 99 10.24 4.09 -7.36
CA ASP A 99 11.17 3.12 -7.95
C ASP A 99 12.10 2.41 -6.94
N MET A 100 11.85 2.55 -5.64
CA MET A 100 12.68 1.92 -4.60
C MET A 100 12.24 0.48 -4.36
N PRO A 101 13.08 -0.52 -4.67
CA PRO A 101 12.78 -1.91 -4.33
C PRO A 101 12.71 -2.09 -2.81
N HIS A 102 11.66 -2.77 -2.35
CA HIS A 102 11.45 -3.01 -0.94
C HIS A 102 10.68 -4.29 -0.69
N GLN A 103 10.80 -4.81 0.52
CA GLN A 103 10.15 -6.04 0.96
C GLN A 103 9.87 -5.96 2.46
N PRO A 104 8.62 -5.80 2.88
CA PRO A 104 8.26 -5.93 4.29
C PRO A 104 8.19 -7.41 4.69
N VAL A 105 8.68 -7.71 5.87
CA VAL A 105 8.71 -9.06 6.45
C VAL A 105 8.20 -8.98 7.89
N ASN A 106 7.21 -9.80 8.22
CA ASN A 106 6.70 -9.92 9.58
C ASN A 106 7.27 -11.17 10.23
N HIS A 107 8.09 -11.00 11.26
CA HIS A 107 8.69 -12.10 12.02
C HIS A 107 7.88 -12.49 13.26
N ASP A 108 6.79 -11.79 13.54
CA ASP A 108 6.00 -11.99 14.75
C ASP A 108 4.88 -13.02 14.53
N ASP A 109 4.28 -13.47 15.63
CA ASP A 109 3.18 -14.43 15.64
C ASP A 109 1.81 -13.76 15.40
N GLU A 110 1.78 -12.43 15.36
CA GLU A 110 0.59 -11.64 15.13
C GLU A 110 0.64 -10.94 13.78
N PRO A 111 -0.50 -10.73 13.10
CA PRO A 111 -0.50 -9.96 11.87
C PRO A 111 -0.13 -8.50 12.14
N ALA A 112 0.53 -7.88 11.18
CA ALA A 112 0.77 -6.45 11.17
C ALA A 112 -0.23 -5.78 10.23
N LEU A 113 -0.66 -4.57 10.60
CA LEU A 113 -1.65 -3.79 9.85
C LEU A 113 -1.05 -2.44 9.51
N ALA A 114 -1.13 -2.07 8.24
CA ALA A 114 -0.60 -0.81 7.76
C ALA A 114 -1.60 -0.09 6.86
N VAL A 115 -1.68 1.22 7.00
CA VAL A 115 -2.34 2.08 6.02
C VAL A 115 -1.29 2.51 5.02
N VAL A 116 -1.58 2.31 3.74
CA VAL A 116 -0.66 2.63 2.64
C VAL A 116 -1.33 3.64 1.71
N ALA A 117 -0.70 4.79 1.57
CA ALA A 117 -1.16 5.86 0.69
C ALA A 117 -0.15 6.10 -0.42
N ARG A 118 -0.64 6.39 -1.61
CA ARG A 118 0.20 6.62 -2.78
C ARG A 118 -0.39 7.71 -3.67
N ASN A 119 0.46 8.44 -4.35
CA ASN A 119 0.04 9.45 -5.32
C ASN A 119 -0.32 8.84 -6.69
N ASP A 120 -1.00 7.70 -6.65
CA ASP A 120 -1.49 6.95 -7.80
C ASP A 120 -2.91 6.47 -7.46
N ALA A 121 -3.88 6.79 -8.31
CA ALA A 121 -5.26 6.36 -8.09
C ALA A 121 -5.48 4.87 -8.41
N HIS A 122 -4.52 4.22 -9.06
CA HIS A 122 -4.57 2.81 -9.44
C HIS A 122 -3.68 2.01 -8.49
N GLU A 123 -4.26 1.44 -7.45
CA GLU A 123 -3.53 0.90 -6.31
C GLU A 123 -2.54 -0.22 -6.65
N GLN A 124 -2.70 -0.89 -7.78
CA GLN A 124 -1.82 -1.99 -8.19
C GLN A 124 -1.12 -1.80 -9.53
N GLU A 125 -1.52 -0.82 -10.35
CA GLU A 125 -0.96 -0.69 -11.71
C GLU A 125 0.51 -0.33 -11.73
N SER A 126 0.99 0.41 -10.72
CA SER A 126 2.39 0.81 -10.63
C SER A 126 3.28 -0.20 -9.94
N VAL A 127 2.72 -1.31 -9.43
CA VAL A 127 3.50 -2.35 -8.74
C VAL A 127 4.26 -3.19 -9.76
N GLU A 128 5.58 -3.26 -9.61
CA GLU A 128 6.42 -4.15 -10.38
C GLU A 128 7.20 -5.05 -9.43
N LEU A 129 7.21 -6.35 -9.72
CA LEU A 129 8.00 -7.30 -8.93
C LEU A 129 9.48 -7.11 -9.22
N PHE A 130 10.27 -7.18 -8.17
CA PHE A 130 11.70 -6.96 -8.25
C PHE A 130 12.44 -8.29 -8.13
N HIS A 131 13.27 -8.61 -9.11
CA HIS A 131 14.09 -9.81 -9.12
C HIS A 131 15.54 -9.43 -8.86
N ARG A 132 16.11 -9.94 -7.75
CA ARG A 132 17.52 -9.82 -7.46
C ARG A 132 18.33 -10.64 -8.45
N HIS A 133 19.39 -10.07 -8.89
CA HIS A 133 20.38 -10.75 -9.71
C HIS A 133 21.56 -11.22 -8.88
#